data_2888103d6cfcd1bd62bc1ccb82346a6d
#
_entry.id   2888103d6cfcd1bd62bc1ccb82346a6d
#
_cell.length_a   1.000
_cell.length_b   1.000
_cell.length_c   1.000
_cell.angle_alpha   90.00
_cell.angle_beta   90.00
_cell.angle_gamma   90.00
#
_symmetry.space_group_name_H-M   'P 1'
#
loop_
_entity.id
_entity.type
_entity.pdbx_description
1 polymer ?
#
loop_
_entity_poly.entity_id
_entity_poly.type
_entity_poly.pdbx_seq_one_letter_code
_entity_poly.pdbx_strand_id
1 'polypeptide(L)'
;MVRPIVRAAIALCAASVLSAQQPGRPAPPAPAPTAPAPDALHAAGKDVTISLLTMGSGTEVWELFGHNGIWIHDNVTGQDTVFNWGVFDFHQPRFIQRFLEGTMLYAMGGDSLPRIMLVYQYLNRSVYAQELDLTAAQRDSVLRQIQINAQPENINYRYDYYRDNCSTRVRDILDRALGGQMHAQAGALTGTTYRWQSLRLMQGNLPITLGVDIGLGRPADRDLTVWEEMFLPRHLHDFAASLQVSDSAGGTHPLVRRETVLFRANRPPEPAAPPNLLPWLLGAGLVLAGLFAWLGARAAEGGRGLRVTAAIVIGLWTFVAGLLGVLLTLLWTVTDHVFAHANENLLLFNPLWLVLLVMIIPALWTGRASRNARRWAFALAALAALAPVAHLVRLSAQVNYPVIALALPPALAIAWVMQRLGPGEAPA
;
A
#
# COMPACT_ATOMS: atom_id res chain seq x y z
N MET A 1 -13.01 22.48 -17.19
CA MET A 1 -12.29 23.42 -16.30
C MET A 1 -11.88 22.82 -14.94
N VAL A 2 -12.40 21.69 -14.49
CA VAL A 2 -12.07 21.06 -13.17
C VAL A 2 -10.70 20.37 -13.17
N ARG A 3 -10.24 19.82 -14.30
CA ARG A 3 -8.97 19.06 -14.41
C ARG A 3 -7.66 19.80 -14.03
N PRO A 4 -7.45 21.10 -14.31
CA PRO A 4 -6.18 21.79 -13.94
C PRO A 4 -6.08 22.09 -12.44
N ILE A 5 -7.19 22.38 -11.75
CA ILE A 5 -7.20 22.69 -10.31
C ILE A 5 -6.92 21.43 -9.47
N VAL A 6 -7.47 20.30 -9.90
CA VAL A 6 -7.22 18.98 -9.30
C VAL A 6 -5.73 18.61 -9.42
N ARG A 7 -5.08 18.90 -10.56
CA ARG A 7 -3.66 18.65 -10.78
C ARG A 7 -2.74 19.45 -9.84
N ALA A 8 -3.11 20.69 -9.51
CA ALA A 8 -2.32 21.52 -8.59
C ALA A 8 -2.42 21.06 -7.12
N ALA A 9 -3.59 20.66 -6.65
CA ALA A 9 -3.80 20.16 -5.28
C ALA A 9 -3.06 18.83 -5.06
N ILE A 10 -3.05 17.96 -6.06
CA ILE A 10 -2.37 16.67 -6.03
C ILE A 10 -0.83 16.85 -6.02
N ALA A 11 -0.30 17.84 -6.73
CA ALA A 11 1.13 18.14 -6.75
C ALA A 11 1.65 18.63 -5.38
N LEU A 12 0.85 19.35 -4.59
CA LEU A 12 1.24 19.80 -3.25
C LEU A 12 1.34 18.64 -2.25
N CYS A 13 0.46 17.64 -2.34
CA CYS A 13 0.52 16.46 -1.46
C CYS A 13 1.71 15.53 -1.81
N ALA A 14 2.08 15.44 -3.08
CA ALA A 14 3.23 14.64 -3.52
C ALA A 14 4.58 15.22 -3.04
N ALA A 15 4.70 16.54 -2.95
CA ALA A 15 5.92 17.20 -2.49
C ALA A 15 6.26 16.88 -1.03
N SER A 16 5.25 16.67 -0.18
CA SER A 16 5.46 16.32 1.24
C SER A 16 5.86 14.85 1.46
N VAL A 17 5.52 13.95 0.56
CA VAL A 17 5.95 12.54 0.61
C VAL A 17 7.40 12.38 0.12
N LEU A 18 7.83 13.22 -0.83
CA LEU A 18 9.20 13.23 -1.35
C LEU A 18 10.23 13.84 -0.37
N SER A 19 9.80 14.68 0.57
CA SER A 19 10.70 15.30 1.57
C SER A 19 10.98 14.43 2.80
N ALA A 20 10.39 13.26 2.93
CA ALA A 20 10.69 12.31 4.02
C ALA A 20 11.91 11.42 3.72
N GLN A 21 12.66 11.67 2.65
CA GLN A 21 13.93 11.00 2.39
C GLN A 21 14.97 11.48 3.41
N GLN A 22 15.54 10.55 4.17
CA GLN A 22 16.66 10.84 5.06
C GLN A 22 17.83 11.41 4.24
N PRO A 23 18.35 12.60 4.56
CA PRO A 23 19.53 13.13 3.89
C PRO A 23 20.75 12.30 4.32
N GLY A 24 21.38 11.58 3.41
CA GLY A 24 22.68 10.99 3.67
C GLY A 24 22.99 9.63 3.01
N ARG A 25 22.06 8.97 2.35
CA ARG A 25 22.38 7.76 1.60
C ARG A 25 22.20 8.04 0.11
N PRO A 26 23.28 7.96 -0.72
CA PRO A 26 23.09 8.02 -2.16
C PRO A 26 22.14 6.87 -2.55
N ALA A 27 21.10 7.20 -3.31
CA ALA A 27 20.27 6.17 -3.90
C ALA A 27 21.18 5.20 -4.67
N PRO A 28 21.00 3.86 -4.51
CA PRO A 28 21.68 2.94 -5.38
C PRO A 28 21.32 3.33 -6.81
N PRO A 29 22.27 3.26 -7.76
CA PRO A 29 21.95 3.48 -9.15
C PRO A 29 20.79 2.54 -9.49
N ALA A 30 19.66 3.13 -9.87
CA ALA A 30 18.56 2.34 -10.42
C ALA A 30 19.17 1.48 -11.52
N PRO A 31 18.99 0.14 -11.50
CA PRO A 31 19.46 -0.66 -12.60
C PRO A 31 18.81 -0.08 -13.85
N ALA A 32 19.63 0.46 -14.75
CA ALA A 32 19.14 0.79 -16.08
C ALA A 32 18.50 -0.51 -16.60
N PRO A 33 17.32 -0.46 -17.25
CA PRO A 33 16.74 -1.63 -17.85
C PRO A 33 17.74 -2.17 -18.85
N THR A 34 18.54 -3.14 -18.43
CA THR A 34 19.39 -3.90 -19.32
C THR A 34 18.44 -4.79 -20.10
N ALA A 35 18.44 -4.65 -21.41
CA ALA A 35 17.79 -5.64 -22.25
C ALA A 35 18.24 -7.04 -21.79
N PRO A 36 17.33 -8.02 -21.65
CA PRO A 36 17.71 -9.37 -21.25
C PRO A 36 18.84 -9.84 -22.15
N ALA A 37 19.85 -10.50 -21.55
CA ALA A 37 20.93 -11.10 -22.34
C ALA A 37 20.28 -12.06 -23.36
N PRO A 38 20.38 -11.82 -24.65
CA PRO A 38 19.62 -12.56 -25.66
C PRO A 38 19.88 -14.07 -25.60
N ASP A 39 21.09 -14.44 -25.23
CA ASP A 39 21.56 -15.84 -25.33
C ASP A 39 20.93 -16.77 -24.30
N ALA A 40 20.68 -16.31 -23.06
CA ALA A 40 20.10 -17.15 -22.02
C ALA A 40 18.65 -17.57 -22.33
N LEU A 41 17.92 -16.80 -23.14
CA LEU A 41 16.54 -17.11 -23.53
C LEU A 41 16.44 -18.10 -24.70
N HIS A 42 17.54 -18.38 -25.40
CA HIS A 42 17.57 -19.31 -26.53
C HIS A 42 18.08 -20.70 -26.13
N ALA A 43 18.49 -20.89 -24.88
CA ALA A 43 18.88 -22.21 -24.38
C ALA A 43 17.68 -23.17 -24.40
N ALA A 44 17.96 -24.46 -24.67
CA ALA A 44 16.92 -25.49 -24.54
C ALA A 44 16.64 -25.80 -23.05
N GLY A 45 15.39 -26.11 -22.71
CA GLY A 45 15.01 -26.40 -21.32
C GLY A 45 15.80 -27.57 -20.68
N LYS A 46 16.30 -28.50 -21.47
CA LYS A 46 17.19 -29.60 -21.00
C LYS A 46 18.55 -29.09 -20.51
N ASP A 47 18.98 -27.94 -21.00
CA ASP A 47 20.32 -27.39 -20.79
C ASP A 47 20.36 -26.28 -19.73
N VAL A 48 19.21 -25.99 -19.07
CA VAL A 48 19.11 -24.95 -18.04
C VAL A 48 18.63 -25.50 -16.70
N THR A 49 19.08 -24.85 -15.63
CA THR A 49 18.52 -24.98 -14.28
C THR A 49 17.77 -23.72 -13.93
N ILE A 50 16.55 -23.85 -13.40
CA ILE A 50 15.69 -22.72 -13.03
C ILE A 50 15.50 -22.69 -11.52
N SER A 51 15.70 -21.52 -10.92
CA SER A 51 15.47 -21.28 -9.50
C SER A 51 14.54 -20.09 -9.27
N LEU A 52 13.65 -20.21 -8.32
CA LEU A 52 12.94 -19.08 -7.74
C LEU A 52 13.88 -18.33 -6.80
N LEU A 53 14.16 -17.07 -7.12
CA LEU A 53 14.87 -16.18 -6.19
C LEU A 53 13.86 -15.39 -5.36
N THR A 54 14.11 -15.35 -4.04
CA THR A 54 13.35 -14.54 -3.11
C THR A 54 14.28 -13.63 -2.33
N MET A 55 14.04 -12.34 -2.46
CA MET A 55 14.78 -11.30 -1.76
C MET A 55 13.94 -10.75 -0.63
N GLY A 56 14.51 -10.76 0.58
CA GLY A 56 13.84 -10.29 1.79
C GLY A 56 13.52 -8.81 1.77
N SER A 57 12.74 -8.37 2.77
CA SER A 57 12.35 -6.98 2.95
C SER A 57 13.53 -6.03 3.13
N GLY A 58 13.38 -4.80 2.66
CA GLY A 58 14.35 -3.70 2.81
C GLY A 58 13.88 -2.66 3.83
N THR A 59 14.45 -1.44 3.74
CA THR A 59 14.09 -0.29 4.60
C THR A 59 13.22 0.72 3.90
N GLU A 60 13.34 0.82 2.59
CA GLU A 60 12.56 1.75 1.81
C GLU A 60 11.12 1.23 1.64
N VAL A 61 10.16 2.15 1.51
CA VAL A 61 8.72 1.81 1.46
C VAL A 61 8.40 0.76 0.38
N TRP A 62 9.02 0.88 -0.78
CA TRP A 62 8.87 -0.06 -1.90
C TRP A 62 9.63 -1.37 -1.73
N GLU A 63 10.52 -1.46 -0.74
CA GLU A 63 11.30 -2.68 -0.42
C GLU A 63 10.69 -3.50 0.72
N LEU A 64 9.76 -2.91 1.50
CA LEU A 64 9.18 -3.53 2.70
C LEU A 64 8.52 -4.88 2.41
N PHE A 65 8.04 -5.08 1.19
CA PHE A 65 7.32 -6.29 0.77
C PHE A 65 8.24 -7.40 0.24
N GLY A 66 9.54 -7.14 0.10
CA GLY A 66 10.47 -8.09 -0.52
C GLY A 66 10.43 -8.02 -2.05
N HIS A 67 10.99 -9.06 -2.72
CA HIS A 67 11.02 -9.16 -4.18
C HIS A 67 11.18 -10.63 -4.63
N ASN A 68 10.67 -10.97 -5.82
CA ASN A 68 10.94 -12.26 -6.47
C ASN A 68 11.53 -12.07 -7.86
N GLY A 69 12.31 -13.07 -8.28
CA GLY A 69 12.82 -13.20 -9.62
C GLY A 69 12.97 -14.66 -10.03
N ILE A 70 13.19 -14.90 -11.31
CA ILE A 70 13.53 -16.22 -11.85
C ILE A 70 15.00 -16.19 -12.24
N TRP A 71 15.80 -17.05 -11.62
CA TRP A 71 17.20 -17.26 -11.98
C TRP A 71 17.31 -18.44 -12.93
N ILE A 72 17.93 -18.21 -14.07
CA ILE A 72 18.25 -19.21 -15.08
C ILE A 72 19.77 -19.37 -15.11
N HIS A 73 20.23 -20.59 -14.82
CA HIS A 73 21.60 -21.01 -15.01
C HIS A 73 21.67 -21.85 -16.28
N ASP A 74 22.46 -21.42 -17.25
CA ASP A 74 22.76 -22.19 -18.46
C ASP A 74 23.89 -23.18 -18.16
N ASN A 75 23.57 -24.47 -18.14
CA ASN A 75 24.51 -25.55 -17.81
C ASN A 75 25.57 -25.77 -18.90
N VAL A 76 25.41 -25.22 -20.09
CA VAL A 76 26.36 -25.36 -21.23
C VAL A 76 27.37 -24.22 -21.20
N THR A 77 26.89 -22.99 -21.05
CA THR A 77 27.74 -21.78 -21.09
C THR A 77 28.21 -21.33 -19.72
N GLY A 78 27.58 -21.81 -18.64
CA GLY A 78 27.82 -21.36 -17.27
C GLY A 78 27.27 -19.96 -16.98
N GLN A 79 26.44 -19.40 -17.86
CA GLN A 79 25.89 -18.07 -17.70
C GLN A 79 24.74 -18.07 -16.69
N ASP A 80 24.73 -17.08 -15.80
CA ASP A 80 23.69 -16.84 -14.81
C ASP A 80 22.91 -15.55 -15.16
N THR A 81 21.60 -15.68 -15.39
CA THR A 81 20.72 -14.55 -15.66
C THR A 81 19.52 -14.57 -14.72
N VAL A 82 19.25 -13.45 -14.06
CA VAL A 82 18.09 -13.27 -13.20
C VAL A 82 17.08 -12.37 -13.90
N PHE A 83 15.90 -12.89 -14.16
CA PHE A 83 14.77 -12.13 -14.69
C PHE A 83 13.85 -11.71 -13.56
N ASN A 84 13.47 -10.45 -13.57
CA ASN A 84 12.58 -9.89 -12.57
C ASN A 84 11.58 -8.91 -13.19
N TRP A 85 10.46 -8.69 -12.47
CA TRP A 85 9.40 -7.75 -12.80
C TRP A 85 9.34 -6.71 -11.69
N GLY A 86 9.08 -5.48 -12.05
CA GLY A 86 9.09 -4.39 -11.07
C GLY A 86 10.23 -3.40 -11.29
N VAL A 87 10.92 -3.49 -12.44
CA VAL A 87 11.83 -2.43 -12.87
C VAL A 87 11.01 -1.21 -13.22
N PHE A 88 11.28 -0.09 -12.56
CA PHE A 88 10.58 1.16 -12.85
C PHE A 88 11.57 2.28 -13.11
N ASP A 89 11.16 3.23 -13.98
CA ASP A 89 11.94 4.39 -14.33
C ASP A 89 11.27 5.66 -13.82
N PHE A 90 11.94 6.39 -12.95
CA PHE A 90 11.50 7.70 -12.46
C PHE A 90 11.43 8.76 -13.57
N HIS A 91 12.15 8.56 -14.67
CA HIS A 91 12.18 9.48 -15.82
C HIS A 91 11.09 9.18 -16.85
N GLN A 92 10.25 8.16 -16.63
CA GLN A 92 9.14 7.89 -17.54
C GLN A 92 8.20 9.10 -17.70
N PRO A 93 7.66 9.35 -18.90
CA PRO A 93 6.78 10.50 -19.12
C PRO A 93 5.58 10.49 -18.16
N ARG A 94 5.32 11.65 -17.54
CA ARG A 94 4.22 11.84 -16.59
C ARG A 94 4.28 10.92 -15.36
N PHE A 95 5.47 10.59 -14.86
CA PHE A 95 5.67 9.70 -13.71
C PHE A 95 4.76 10.05 -12.52
N ILE A 96 4.81 11.31 -12.03
CA ILE A 96 3.98 11.77 -10.89
C ILE A 96 2.48 11.59 -11.19
N GLN A 97 2.05 11.98 -12.39
CA GLN A 97 0.64 11.86 -12.77
C GLN A 97 0.20 10.39 -12.78
N ARG A 98 1.00 9.50 -13.39
CA ARG A 98 0.71 8.06 -13.42
C ARG A 98 0.67 7.44 -12.03
N PHE A 99 1.60 7.84 -11.15
CA PHE A 99 1.60 7.39 -9.77
C PHE A 99 0.31 7.78 -9.04
N LEU A 100 -0.10 9.05 -9.19
CA LEU A 100 -1.30 9.57 -8.56
C LEU A 100 -2.59 8.96 -9.13
N GLU A 101 -2.60 8.65 -10.43
CA GLU A 101 -3.74 8.02 -11.10
C GLU A 101 -3.79 6.49 -10.88
N GLY A 102 -2.74 5.86 -10.32
CA GLY A 102 -2.64 4.41 -10.19
C GLY A 102 -2.40 3.71 -11.53
N THR A 103 -1.74 4.40 -12.48
CA THR A 103 -1.48 3.90 -13.85
C THR A 103 0.01 3.74 -14.13
N MET A 104 0.81 3.42 -13.10
CA MET A 104 2.25 3.24 -13.21
C MET A 104 2.61 2.12 -14.17
N LEU A 105 3.61 2.37 -15.01
CA LEU A 105 4.22 1.36 -15.84
C LEU A 105 5.51 0.86 -15.21
N TYR A 106 5.60 -0.44 -15.08
CA TYR A 106 6.80 -1.16 -14.68
C TYR A 106 7.23 -2.07 -15.82
N ALA A 107 8.48 -2.49 -15.80
CA ALA A 107 9.03 -3.35 -16.84
C ALA A 107 9.59 -4.65 -16.27
N MET A 108 9.68 -5.65 -17.14
CA MET A 108 10.55 -6.80 -16.93
C MET A 108 11.99 -6.38 -17.23
N GLY A 109 12.95 -6.90 -16.46
CA GLY A 109 14.38 -6.73 -16.68
C GLY A 109 15.15 -8.00 -16.43
N GLY A 110 16.33 -8.10 -17.04
CA GLY A 110 17.31 -9.17 -16.78
C GLY A 110 18.64 -8.59 -16.31
N ASP A 111 19.31 -9.27 -15.37
CA ASP A 111 20.66 -8.91 -14.92
C ASP A 111 21.45 -10.16 -14.53
N SER A 112 22.75 -10.05 -14.43
CA SER A 112 23.60 -11.15 -13.97
C SER A 112 23.41 -11.41 -12.47
N LEU A 113 23.50 -12.67 -12.05
CA LEU A 113 23.41 -13.02 -10.64
C LEU A 113 24.43 -12.29 -9.76
N PRO A 114 25.74 -12.17 -10.16
CA PRO A 114 26.72 -11.43 -9.36
C PRO A 114 26.31 -9.97 -9.11
N ARG A 115 25.76 -9.29 -10.11
CA ARG A 115 25.30 -7.90 -9.96
C ARG A 115 24.09 -7.80 -9.03
N ILE A 116 23.11 -8.69 -9.16
CA ILE A 116 21.99 -8.79 -8.23
C ILE A 116 22.49 -9.01 -6.81
N MET A 117 23.44 -9.94 -6.61
CA MET A 117 24.01 -10.21 -5.29
C MET A 117 24.68 -8.99 -4.68
N LEU A 118 25.49 -8.24 -5.46
CA LEU A 118 26.10 -6.99 -4.98
C LEU A 118 25.07 -5.98 -4.48
N VAL A 119 23.97 -5.78 -5.23
CA VAL A 119 22.90 -4.86 -4.84
C VAL A 119 22.23 -5.28 -3.53
N TYR A 120 21.82 -6.55 -3.42
CA TYR A 120 21.10 -7.01 -2.23
C TYR A 120 22.00 -7.15 -0.99
N GLN A 121 23.28 -7.47 -1.15
CA GLN A 121 24.28 -7.41 -0.07
C GLN A 121 24.47 -5.96 0.41
N TYR A 122 24.64 -5.01 -0.51
CA TYR A 122 24.75 -3.58 -0.16
C TYR A 122 23.51 -3.06 0.59
N LEU A 123 22.32 -3.46 0.15
CA LEU A 123 21.06 -3.10 0.79
C LEU A 123 20.78 -3.90 2.08
N ASN A 124 21.66 -4.85 2.44
CA ASN A 124 21.49 -5.75 3.58
C ASN A 124 20.12 -6.47 3.53
N ARG A 125 19.78 -7.09 2.38
CA ARG A 125 18.55 -7.84 2.15
C ARG A 125 18.90 -9.29 1.84
N SER A 126 18.31 -10.24 2.58
CA SER A 126 18.55 -11.68 2.37
C SER A 126 18.18 -12.13 0.97
N VAL A 127 18.90 -13.09 0.42
CA VAL A 127 18.62 -13.71 -0.88
C VAL A 127 18.56 -15.21 -0.71
N TYR A 128 17.43 -15.79 -1.08
CA TYR A 128 17.16 -17.23 -1.06
C TYR A 128 16.98 -17.72 -2.49
N ALA A 129 17.54 -18.89 -2.80
CA ALA A 129 17.39 -19.55 -4.09
C ALA A 129 16.76 -20.92 -3.87
N GLN A 130 15.62 -21.17 -4.50
CA GLN A 130 14.95 -22.46 -4.53
C GLN A 130 15.07 -23.06 -5.93
N GLU A 131 15.95 -24.05 -6.09
CA GLU A 131 16.09 -24.83 -7.32
C GLU A 131 14.81 -25.64 -7.54
N LEU A 132 14.17 -25.43 -8.71
CA LEU A 132 12.89 -26.05 -9.04
C LEU A 132 13.08 -27.37 -9.80
N ASP A 133 12.39 -28.40 -9.34
CA ASP A 133 12.39 -29.72 -9.99
C ASP A 133 11.37 -29.75 -11.15
N LEU A 134 11.76 -29.12 -12.24
CA LEU A 134 10.98 -29.00 -13.47
C LEU A 134 11.48 -29.97 -14.54
N THR A 135 10.57 -30.55 -15.28
CA THR A 135 10.90 -31.29 -16.51
C THR A 135 11.48 -30.37 -17.59
N ALA A 136 12.17 -30.90 -18.59
CA ALA A 136 12.68 -30.10 -19.70
C ALA A 136 11.58 -29.29 -20.40
N ALA A 137 10.41 -29.90 -20.62
CA ALA A 137 9.27 -29.23 -21.24
C ALA A 137 8.70 -28.08 -20.37
N GLN A 138 8.69 -28.23 -19.04
CA GLN A 138 8.27 -27.16 -18.12
C GLN A 138 9.28 -26.02 -18.12
N ARG A 139 10.58 -26.31 -18.14
CA ARG A 139 11.64 -25.29 -18.28
C ARG A 139 11.54 -24.55 -19.61
N ASP A 140 11.30 -25.27 -20.75
CA ASP A 140 11.01 -24.64 -22.04
C ASP A 140 9.78 -23.72 -21.96
N SER A 141 8.75 -24.10 -21.18
CA SER A 141 7.57 -23.26 -20.97
C SER A 141 7.91 -21.97 -20.24
N VAL A 142 8.73 -22.03 -19.18
CA VAL A 142 9.22 -20.84 -18.45
C VAL A 142 10.01 -19.93 -19.38
N LEU A 143 10.99 -20.48 -20.14
CA LEU A 143 11.78 -19.71 -21.09
C LEU A 143 10.92 -18.99 -22.12
N ARG A 144 9.95 -19.70 -22.75
CA ARG A 144 9.02 -19.08 -23.71
C ARG A 144 8.21 -17.94 -23.10
N GLN A 145 7.74 -18.09 -21.87
CA GLN A 145 6.98 -17.03 -21.21
C GLN A 145 7.82 -15.79 -20.91
N ILE A 146 9.08 -15.99 -20.51
CA ILE A 146 10.04 -14.90 -20.33
C ILE A 146 10.31 -14.22 -21.68
N GLN A 147 10.52 -15.01 -22.78
CA GLN A 147 10.68 -14.47 -24.13
C GLN A 147 9.48 -13.61 -24.57
N ILE A 148 8.24 -14.09 -24.31
CA ILE A 148 7.01 -13.32 -24.60
C ILE A 148 6.98 -12.02 -23.81
N ASN A 149 7.33 -12.06 -22.52
CA ASN A 149 7.38 -10.87 -21.68
C ASN A 149 8.49 -9.89 -22.10
N ALA A 150 9.57 -10.39 -22.70
CA ALA A 150 10.69 -9.58 -23.19
C ALA A 150 10.39 -8.84 -24.51
N GLN A 151 9.32 -9.19 -25.23
CA GLN A 151 8.96 -8.49 -26.46
C GLN A 151 8.65 -7.01 -26.20
N PRO A 152 8.99 -6.10 -27.11
CA PRO A 152 8.79 -4.66 -26.92
C PRO A 152 7.34 -4.27 -26.53
N GLU A 153 6.36 -4.99 -27.05
CA GLU A 153 4.94 -4.78 -26.75
C GLU A 153 4.49 -5.29 -25.39
N ASN A 154 5.25 -6.22 -24.76
CA ASN A 154 4.90 -6.88 -23.50
C ASN A 154 5.81 -6.52 -22.33
N ILE A 155 7.00 -5.94 -22.62
CA ILE A 155 8.03 -5.67 -21.59
C ILE A 155 7.53 -4.71 -20.52
N ASN A 156 6.67 -3.74 -20.91
CA ASN A 156 6.04 -2.81 -20.00
C ASN A 156 4.64 -3.30 -19.64
N TYR A 157 4.31 -3.22 -18.36
CA TYR A 157 2.99 -3.59 -17.88
C TYR A 157 2.47 -2.59 -16.85
N ARG A 158 1.15 -2.57 -16.68
CA ARG A 158 0.51 -1.74 -15.67
C ARG A 158 0.63 -2.42 -14.31
N TYR A 159 1.40 -1.82 -13.44
CA TYR A 159 1.66 -2.35 -12.10
C TYR A 159 0.44 -2.19 -11.19
N ASP A 160 0.06 -3.28 -10.52
CA ASP A 160 -0.87 -3.29 -9.40
C ASP A 160 -0.18 -3.96 -8.21
N TYR A 161 -0.06 -3.22 -7.10
CA TYR A 161 0.70 -3.66 -5.94
C TYR A 161 0.20 -4.96 -5.29
N TYR A 162 -1.05 -5.39 -5.57
CA TYR A 162 -1.61 -6.64 -5.05
C TYR A 162 -1.87 -7.70 -6.13
N ARG A 163 -2.18 -7.31 -7.36
CA ARG A 163 -2.65 -8.23 -8.40
C ARG A 163 -1.66 -8.47 -9.52
N ASP A 164 -0.80 -7.51 -9.83
CA ASP A 164 0.15 -7.59 -10.95
C ASP A 164 1.49 -6.94 -10.55
N ASN A 165 2.24 -7.63 -9.69
CA ASN A 165 3.53 -7.21 -9.16
C ASN A 165 4.63 -8.22 -9.47
N CYS A 166 5.84 -8.01 -8.93
CA CYS A 166 6.98 -8.89 -9.15
C CYS A 166 6.71 -10.35 -8.73
N SER A 167 6.00 -10.55 -7.62
CA SER A 167 5.71 -11.88 -7.07
C SER A 167 4.63 -12.59 -7.89
N THR A 168 3.50 -11.90 -8.17
CA THR A 168 2.39 -12.49 -8.93
C THR A 168 2.81 -12.85 -10.35
N ARG A 169 3.68 -12.05 -11.00
CA ARG A 169 4.21 -12.35 -12.33
C ARG A 169 5.06 -13.62 -12.34
N VAL A 170 5.93 -13.77 -11.35
CA VAL A 170 6.74 -14.99 -11.18
C VAL A 170 5.84 -16.19 -10.88
N ARG A 171 4.90 -16.05 -9.95
CA ARG A 171 3.89 -17.07 -9.63
C ARG A 171 3.15 -17.56 -10.89
N ASP A 172 2.64 -16.63 -11.68
CA ASP A 172 1.82 -16.95 -12.85
C ASP A 172 2.64 -17.63 -13.96
N ILE A 173 3.92 -17.29 -14.11
CA ILE A 173 4.84 -17.99 -15.03
C ILE A 173 5.06 -19.42 -14.57
N LEU A 174 5.34 -19.62 -13.29
CA LEU A 174 5.57 -20.96 -12.73
C LEU A 174 4.29 -21.81 -12.79
N ASP A 175 3.13 -21.25 -12.45
CA ASP A 175 1.86 -21.96 -12.50
C ASP A 175 1.52 -22.44 -13.92
N ARG A 176 1.69 -21.57 -14.92
CA ARG A 176 1.49 -21.97 -16.34
C ARG A 176 2.45 -23.07 -16.78
N ALA A 177 3.70 -23.02 -16.35
CA ALA A 177 4.69 -24.05 -16.67
C ALA A 177 4.35 -25.39 -16.01
N LEU A 178 3.72 -25.36 -14.83
CA LEU A 178 3.24 -26.51 -14.07
C LEU A 178 1.81 -26.96 -14.48
N GLY A 179 1.20 -26.36 -15.51
CA GLY A 179 -0.13 -26.72 -15.99
C GLY A 179 -1.26 -26.38 -15.01
N GLY A 180 -1.10 -25.33 -14.18
CA GLY A 180 -2.12 -24.87 -13.24
C GLY A 180 -2.09 -25.54 -11.87
N GLN A 181 -1.07 -26.35 -11.57
CA GLN A 181 -1.01 -27.14 -10.33
C GLN A 181 -0.84 -26.26 -9.06
N MET A 182 -0.17 -25.10 -9.19
CA MET A 182 -0.05 -24.15 -8.07
C MET A 182 -1.40 -23.55 -7.72
N HIS A 183 -2.12 -23.05 -8.71
CA HIS A 183 -3.45 -22.45 -8.51
C HIS A 183 -4.46 -23.46 -7.96
N ALA A 184 -4.44 -24.70 -8.46
CA ALA A 184 -5.33 -25.77 -8.01
C ALA A 184 -5.18 -26.11 -6.53
N GLN A 185 -3.98 -25.93 -5.94
CA GLN A 185 -3.68 -26.22 -4.53
C GLN A 185 -3.75 -24.99 -3.61
N ALA A 186 -3.91 -23.77 -4.16
CA ALA A 186 -3.83 -22.51 -3.43
C ALA A 186 -5.21 -21.85 -3.16
N GLY A 187 -6.31 -22.61 -3.21
CA GLY A 187 -7.67 -22.08 -3.05
C GLY A 187 -8.14 -21.86 -1.60
N ALA A 188 -7.41 -22.36 -0.60
CA ALA A 188 -7.78 -22.23 0.80
C ALA A 188 -7.68 -20.75 1.26
N LEU A 189 -8.62 -20.33 2.14
CA LEU A 189 -8.57 -19.01 2.77
C LEU A 189 -7.49 -18.97 3.84
N THR A 190 -6.76 -17.85 3.93
CA THR A 190 -5.66 -17.65 4.87
C THR A 190 -6.11 -17.01 6.18
N GLY A 191 -7.30 -16.39 6.21
CA GLY A 191 -7.78 -15.59 7.35
C GLY A 191 -7.07 -14.24 7.47
N THR A 192 -6.33 -13.83 6.46
CA THR A 192 -5.69 -12.50 6.36
C THR A 192 -6.28 -11.69 5.22
N THR A 193 -5.96 -10.38 5.17
CA THR A 193 -6.44 -9.46 4.15
C THR A 193 -5.27 -8.67 3.56
N TYR A 194 -5.47 -7.99 2.41
CA TYR A 194 -4.46 -7.10 1.86
C TYR A 194 -4.08 -5.99 2.85
N ARG A 195 -5.06 -5.40 3.56
CA ARG A 195 -4.80 -4.41 4.62
C ARG A 195 -3.94 -5.01 5.73
N TRP A 196 -4.31 -6.18 6.23
CA TRP A 196 -3.60 -6.85 7.31
C TRP A 196 -2.12 -7.08 6.96
N GLN A 197 -1.84 -7.62 5.78
CA GLN A 197 -0.50 -7.87 5.30
C GLN A 197 0.29 -6.56 5.08
N SER A 198 -0.35 -5.53 4.52
CA SER A 198 0.30 -4.24 4.28
C SER A 198 0.69 -3.56 5.59
N LEU A 199 -0.23 -3.47 6.56
CA LEU A 199 0.05 -2.84 7.85
C LEU A 199 1.08 -3.61 8.66
N ARG A 200 1.11 -4.94 8.54
CA ARG A 200 2.12 -5.80 9.15
C ARG A 200 3.54 -5.43 8.70
N LEU A 201 3.74 -5.26 7.41
CA LEU A 201 5.05 -4.97 6.84
C LEU A 201 5.47 -3.50 6.95
N MET A 202 4.50 -2.59 7.05
CA MET A 202 4.76 -1.14 7.14
C MET A 202 4.92 -0.60 8.56
N GLN A 203 4.77 -1.41 9.61
CA GLN A 203 4.71 -0.94 11.01
C GLN A 203 5.94 -0.18 11.50
N GLY A 204 7.07 -0.27 10.80
CA GLY A 204 8.28 0.50 11.12
C GLY A 204 8.18 2.00 10.83
N ASN A 205 7.14 2.46 10.13
CA ASN A 205 6.92 3.86 9.74
C ASN A 205 5.48 4.28 10.02
N LEU A 206 5.23 4.82 11.20
CA LEU A 206 3.87 5.18 11.66
C LEU A 206 3.11 6.12 10.70
N PRO A 207 3.68 7.20 10.15
CA PRO A 207 2.99 8.05 9.17
C PRO A 207 2.51 7.28 7.93
N ILE A 208 3.35 6.40 7.38
CA ILE A 208 3.01 5.57 6.22
C ILE A 208 1.94 4.55 6.59
N THR A 209 2.11 3.87 7.73
CA THR A 209 1.12 2.90 8.24
C THR A 209 -0.27 3.54 8.37
N LEU A 210 -0.35 4.73 8.99
CA LEU A 210 -1.61 5.47 9.13
C LEU A 210 -2.15 5.95 7.78
N GLY A 211 -1.29 6.45 6.91
CA GLY A 211 -1.69 6.89 5.57
C GLY A 211 -2.29 5.75 4.75
N VAL A 212 -1.68 4.57 4.79
CA VAL A 212 -2.17 3.36 4.13
C VAL A 212 -3.47 2.86 4.78
N ASP A 213 -3.55 2.84 6.11
CA ASP A 213 -4.76 2.41 6.83
C ASP A 213 -5.96 3.31 6.54
N ILE A 214 -5.76 4.63 6.48
CA ILE A 214 -6.80 5.61 6.08
C ILE A 214 -7.13 5.47 4.59
N GLY A 215 -6.12 5.27 3.73
CA GLY A 215 -6.25 5.28 2.28
C GLY A 215 -6.91 4.03 1.69
N LEU A 216 -6.68 2.84 2.29
CA LEU A 216 -7.28 1.60 1.83
C LEU A 216 -8.79 1.58 2.13
N GLY A 217 -9.59 1.16 1.14
CA GLY A 217 -11.03 0.97 1.24
C GLY A 217 -11.42 -0.50 1.43
N ARG A 218 -12.73 -0.78 1.32
CA ARG A 218 -13.32 -2.12 1.49
C ARG A 218 -12.66 -3.25 0.68
N PRO A 219 -12.22 -3.04 -0.58
CA PRO A 219 -11.61 -4.12 -1.36
C PRO A 219 -10.35 -4.72 -0.72
N ALA A 220 -9.70 -3.97 0.19
CA ALA A 220 -8.51 -4.44 0.90
C ALA A 220 -8.81 -5.33 2.11
N ASP A 221 -10.08 -5.48 2.51
CA ASP A 221 -10.49 -6.12 3.78
C ASP A 221 -11.17 -7.48 3.59
N ARG A 222 -11.21 -8.03 2.37
CA ARG A 222 -11.70 -9.38 2.15
C ARG A 222 -10.62 -10.42 2.48
N ASP A 223 -11.04 -11.58 2.94
CA ASP A 223 -10.14 -12.70 3.16
C ASP A 223 -9.43 -13.11 1.85
N LEU A 224 -8.13 -13.37 1.96
CA LEU A 224 -7.30 -13.80 0.86
C LEU A 224 -7.27 -15.32 0.78
N THR A 225 -7.22 -15.83 -0.45
CA THR A 225 -6.77 -17.20 -0.68
C THR A 225 -5.24 -17.27 -0.59
N VAL A 226 -4.69 -18.47 -0.41
CA VAL A 226 -3.25 -18.71 -0.48
C VAL A 226 -2.67 -18.22 -1.81
N TRP A 227 -3.42 -18.40 -2.93
CA TRP A 227 -3.05 -17.87 -4.23
C TRP A 227 -2.89 -16.34 -4.25
N GLU A 228 -3.83 -15.64 -3.67
CA GLU A 228 -3.81 -14.18 -3.63
C GLU A 228 -2.74 -13.67 -2.66
N GLU A 229 -2.50 -14.36 -1.55
CA GLU A 229 -1.49 -13.97 -0.57
C GLU A 229 -0.07 -14.10 -1.11
N MET A 230 0.15 -14.89 -2.17
CA MET A 230 1.40 -14.94 -2.93
C MET A 230 1.72 -13.64 -3.70
N PHE A 231 0.93 -12.54 -3.54
CA PHE A 231 1.39 -11.22 -3.92
C PHE A 231 2.63 -10.80 -3.11
N LEU A 232 2.83 -11.43 -1.95
CA LEU A 232 4.01 -11.28 -1.12
C LEU A 232 5.09 -12.28 -1.51
N PRO A 233 6.31 -11.83 -1.80
CA PRO A 233 7.43 -12.69 -2.19
C PRO A 233 7.72 -13.82 -1.21
N ARG A 234 7.62 -13.56 0.09
CA ARG A 234 7.84 -14.57 1.11
C ARG A 234 6.78 -15.68 1.08
N HIS A 235 5.52 -15.31 0.84
CA HIS A 235 4.42 -16.30 0.74
C HIS A 235 4.56 -17.18 -0.51
N LEU A 236 4.99 -16.61 -1.65
CA LEU A 236 5.32 -17.43 -2.83
C LEU A 236 6.46 -18.40 -2.55
N HIS A 237 7.52 -17.95 -1.89
CA HIS A 237 8.65 -18.79 -1.47
C HIS A 237 8.19 -19.96 -0.58
N ASP A 238 7.41 -19.66 0.47
CA ASP A 238 6.99 -20.67 1.45
C ASP A 238 5.99 -21.65 0.82
N PHE A 239 5.11 -21.19 -0.05
CA PHE A 239 4.20 -22.04 -0.81
C PHE A 239 4.96 -22.96 -1.76
N ALA A 240 5.93 -22.45 -2.54
CA ALA A 240 6.75 -23.25 -3.44
C ALA A 240 7.51 -24.35 -2.68
N ALA A 241 8.05 -24.05 -1.50
CA ALA A 241 8.74 -25.02 -0.64
C ALA A 241 7.84 -26.18 -0.18
N SER A 242 6.55 -25.95 -0.02
CA SER A 242 5.59 -26.95 0.45
C SER A 242 4.85 -27.69 -0.67
N LEU A 243 4.93 -27.16 -1.91
CA LEU A 243 4.14 -27.66 -3.03
C LEU A 243 4.61 -29.04 -3.51
N GLN A 244 3.67 -29.96 -3.65
CA GLN A 244 3.85 -31.23 -4.32
C GLN A 244 3.31 -31.13 -5.75
N VAL A 245 4.11 -31.48 -6.73
CA VAL A 245 3.72 -31.47 -8.14
C VAL A 245 3.63 -32.89 -8.69
N SER A 246 2.68 -33.11 -9.59
CA SER A 246 2.51 -34.40 -10.26
C SER A 246 3.29 -34.41 -11.57
N ASP A 247 3.96 -35.52 -11.84
CA ASP A 247 4.58 -35.80 -13.12
C ASP A 247 3.59 -36.43 -14.10
N SER A 248 3.98 -36.58 -15.37
CA SER A 248 3.19 -37.22 -16.41
C SER A 248 2.97 -38.73 -16.20
N ALA A 249 3.73 -39.38 -15.33
CA ALA A 249 3.61 -40.79 -14.98
C ALA A 249 2.71 -41.04 -13.77
N GLY A 250 2.12 -39.96 -13.16
CA GLY A 250 1.25 -40.03 -11.99
C GLY A 250 1.99 -40.07 -10.65
N GLY A 251 3.31 -39.91 -10.66
CA GLY A 251 4.11 -39.70 -9.45
C GLY A 251 3.97 -38.28 -8.92
N THR A 252 4.24 -38.11 -7.63
CA THR A 252 4.31 -36.78 -7.00
C THR A 252 5.67 -36.55 -6.39
N HIS A 253 6.20 -35.34 -6.52
CA HIS A 253 7.48 -34.95 -5.93
C HIS A 253 7.41 -33.47 -5.48
N PRO A 254 8.28 -33.04 -4.52
CA PRO A 254 8.38 -31.63 -4.14
C PRO A 254 8.77 -30.76 -5.34
N LEU A 255 8.16 -29.58 -5.49
CA LEU A 255 8.57 -28.61 -6.51
C LEU A 255 9.99 -28.11 -6.27
N VAL A 256 10.37 -27.87 -5.02
CA VAL A 256 11.72 -27.40 -4.65
C VAL A 256 12.61 -28.59 -4.38
N ARG A 257 13.62 -28.78 -5.27
CA ARG A 257 14.65 -29.82 -5.11
C ARG A 257 15.64 -29.45 -4.00
N ARG A 258 16.04 -28.20 -3.95
CA ARG A 258 17.04 -27.68 -3.01
C ARG A 258 16.83 -26.21 -2.76
N GLU A 259 16.99 -25.78 -1.50
CA GLU A 259 17.04 -24.39 -1.12
C GLU A 259 18.46 -24.03 -0.67
N THR A 260 18.93 -22.84 -1.11
CA THR A 260 20.24 -22.29 -0.76
C THR A 260 20.06 -20.85 -0.30
N VAL A 261 20.63 -20.50 0.84
CA VAL A 261 20.71 -19.11 1.29
C VAL A 261 21.98 -18.50 0.68
N LEU A 262 21.80 -17.70 -0.38
CA LEU A 262 22.90 -17.03 -1.07
C LEU A 262 23.47 -15.87 -0.25
N PHE A 263 22.62 -15.19 0.50
CA PHE A 263 23.01 -14.14 1.44
C PHE A 263 21.98 -14.03 2.57
N ARG A 264 22.47 -13.94 3.81
CA ARG A 264 21.64 -13.71 4.99
C ARG A 264 21.89 -12.31 5.52
N ALA A 265 20.86 -11.47 5.47
CA ALA A 265 20.91 -10.13 6.01
C ALA A 265 20.94 -10.14 7.55
N ASN A 266 21.62 -9.17 8.13
CA ASN A 266 21.53 -8.89 9.57
C ASN A 266 20.33 -7.95 9.82
N ARG A 267 19.12 -8.54 9.85
CA ARG A 267 17.84 -7.84 10.06
C ARG A 267 16.92 -8.67 10.93
N PRO A 268 16.03 -8.02 11.71
CA PRO A 268 14.97 -8.75 12.38
C PRO A 268 14.06 -9.46 11.35
N PRO A 269 13.42 -10.55 11.74
CA PRO A 269 12.43 -11.21 10.89
C PRO A 269 11.25 -10.29 10.60
N GLU A 270 10.49 -10.60 9.55
CA GLU A 270 9.24 -9.90 9.26
C GLU A 270 8.31 -10.00 10.45
N PRO A 271 7.59 -8.92 10.77
CA PRO A 271 6.62 -8.94 11.86
C PRO A 271 5.53 -9.99 11.63
N ALA A 272 5.09 -10.65 12.69
CA ALA A 272 4.07 -11.70 12.60
C ALA A 272 2.63 -11.15 12.44
N ALA A 273 2.39 -9.91 12.90
CA ALA A 273 1.06 -9.27 12.88
C ALA A 273 1.18 -7.75 12.73
N PRO A 274 0.14 -7.06 12.27
CA PRO A 274 0.10 -5.60 12.26
C PRO A 274 0.13 -5.02 13.67
N PRO A 275 0.58 -3.75 13.83
CA PRO A 275 0.60 -3.10 15.12
C PRO A 275 -0.82 -2.86 15.64
N ASN A 276 -1.04 -3.07 16.93
CA ASN A 276 -2.31 -2.69 17.55
C ASN A 276 -2.33 -1.18 17.81
N LEU A 277 -2.84 -0.42 16.84
CA LEU A 277 -2.94 1.04 16.91
C LEU A 277 -4.19 1.52 17.65
N LEU A 278 -5.18 0.67 17.88
CA LEU A 278 -6.48 1.06 18.45
C LEU A 278 -6.36 1.82 19.78
N PRO A 279 -5.64 1.32 20.83
CA PRO A 279 -5.58 2.03 22.11
C PRO A 279 -4.86 3.37 21.99
N TRP A 280 -3.82 3.46 21.16
CA TRP A 280 -3.05 4.69 20.95
C TRP A 280 -3.86 5.76 20.22
N LEU A 281 -4.58 5.38 19.18
CA LEU A 281 -5.41 6.30 18.41
C LEU A 281 -6.67 6.70 19.17
N LEU A 282 -7.24 5.82 20.00
CA LEU A 282 -8.31 6.18 20.94
C LEU A 282 -7.83 7.21 21.95
N GLY A 283 -6.66 6.98 22.57
CA GLY A 283 -6.04 7.93 23.48
C GLY A 283 -5.82 9.29 22.83
N ALA A 284 -5.26 9.32 21.62
CA ALA A 284 -5.06 10.55 20.85
C ALA A 284 -6.38 11.25 20.53
N GLY A 285 -7.39 10.50 20.08
CA GLY A 285 -8.72 11.02 19.79
C GLY A 285 -9.40 11.65 21.02
N LEU A 286 -9.31 10.98 22.17
CA LEU A 286 -9.85 11.51 23.44
C LEU A 286 -9.09 12.76 23.94
N VAL A 287 -7.77 12.79 23.81
CA VAL A 287 -6.95 13.96 24.14
C VAL A 287 -7.33 15.15 23.25
N LEU A 288 -7.44 14.93 21.94
CA LEU A 288 -7.89 15.97 21.00
C LEU A 288 -9.30 16.45 21.32
N ALA A 289 -10.23 15.55 21.61
CA ALA A 289 -11.59 15.90 22.00
C ALA A 289 -11.63 16.72 23.28
N GLY A 290 -10.87 16.32 24.31
CA GLY A 290 -10.75 17.06 25.56
C GLY A 290 -10.15 18.44 25.35
N LEU A 291 -9.09 18.55 24.54
CA LEU A 291 -8.48 19.83 24.17
C LEU A 291 -9.48 20.74 23.44
N PHE A 292 -10.23 20.20 22.46
CA PHE A 292 -11.22 20.98 21.71
C PHE A 292 -12.35 21.45 22.61
N ALA A 293 -12.86 20.56 23.47
CA ALA A 293 -13.90 20.91 24.44
C ALA A 293 -13.41 22.00 25.42
N TRP A 294 -12.20 21.86 25.95
CA TRP A 294 -11.61 22.85 26.84
C TRP A 294 -11.40 24.21 26.16
N LEU A 295 -10.76 24.22 24.97
CA LEU A 295 -10.54 25.44 24.19
C LEU A 295 -11.88 26.11 23.81
N GLY A 296 -12.86 25.33 23.40
CA GLY A 296 -14.18 25.82 23.01
C GLY A 296 -14.95 26.43 24.18
N ALA A 297 -14.93 25.78 25.35
CA ALA A 297 -15.53 26.31 26.55
C ALA A 297 -14.89 27.65 26.96
N ARG A 298 -13.55 27.71 26.98
CA ARG A 298 -12.79 28.92 27.28
C ARG A 298 -12.96 30.02 26.23
N ALA A 299 -13.14 29.67 24.96
CA ALA A 299 -13.42 30.64 23.90
C ALA A 299 -14.82 31.28 24.07
N ALA A 300 -15.79 30.53 24.60
CA ALA A 300 -17.13 31.06 24.88
C ALA A 300 -17.10 32.12 26.00
N GLU A 301 -16.29 31.89 27.04
CA GLU A 301 -16.23 32.73 28.26
C GLU A 301 -15.05 33.72 28.25
N GLY A 302 -14.01 33.44 27.48
CA GLY A 302 -12.69 34.06 27.61
C GLY A 302 -12.38 35.18 26.63
N GLY A 303 -11.18 35.72 26.83
CA GLY A 303 -10.62 36.80 26.03
C GLY A 303 -10.15 36.39 24.63
N ARG A 304 -9.78 37.40 23.85
CA ARG A 304 -9.40 37.26 22.41
C ARG A 304 -8.32 36.18 22.16
N GLY A 305 -7.32 36.03 23.06
CA GLY A 305 -6.23 35.06 22.87
C GLY A 305 -6.73 33.62 22.81
N LEU A 306 -7.61 33.20 23.74
CA LEU A 306 -8.16 31.84 23.78
C LEU A 306 -9.06 31.54 22.56
N ARG A 307 -9.80 32.55 22.09
CA ARG A 307 -10.60 32.44 20.86
C ARG A 307 -9.74 32.20 19.62
N VAL A 308 -8.62 32.93 19.51
CA VAL A 308 -7.64 32.75 18.41
C VAL A 308 -7.01 31.36 18.48
N THR A 309 -6.59 30.91 19.66
CA THR A 309 -6.02 29.56 19.84
C THR A 309 -7.03 28.47 19.47
N ALA A 310 -8.28 28.59 19.93
CA ALA A 310 -9.34 27.65 19.56
C ALA A 310 -9.59 27.62 18.05
N ALA A 311 -9.65 28.79 17.40
CA ALA A 311 -9.84 28.89 15.95
C ALA A 311 -8.68 28.25 15.17
N ILE A 312 -7.44 28.42 15.62
CA ILE A 312 -6.27 27.79 14.97
C ILE A 312 -6.30 26.28 15.17
N VAL A 313 -6.41 25.79 16.41
CA VAL A 313 -6.27 24.36 16.73
C VAL A 313 -7.44 23.54 16.17
N ILE A 314 -8.67 23.96 16.42
CA ILE A 314 -9.87 23.26 15.91
C ILE A 314 -9.99 23.46 14.39
N GLY A 315 -9.66 24.65 13.89
CA GLY A 315 -9.64 24.94 12.45
C GLY A 315 -8.63 24.08 11.70
N LEU A 316 -7.41 23.89 12.25
CA LEU A 316 -6.39 23.02 11.65
C LEU A 316 -6.87 21.57 11.54
N TRP A 317 -7.47 21.03 12.61
CA TRP A 317 -8.06 19.69 12.57
C TRP A 317 -9.17 19.59 11.51
N THR A 318 -10.08 20.57 11.50
CA THR A 318 -11.19 20.62 10.54
C THR A 318 -10.69 20.69 9.10
N PHE A 319 -9.62 21.47 8.87
CA PHE A 319 -8.94 21.56 7.57
C PHE A 319 -8.34 20.23 7.16
N VAL A 320 -7.55 19.57 8.03
CA VAL A 320 -6.91 18.29 7.76
C VAL A 320 -7.97 17.21 7.48
N ALA A 321 -9.03 17.14 8.30
CA ALA A 321 -10.12 16.20 8.10
C ALA A 321 -10.81 16.38 6.74
N GLY A 322 -11.05 17.63 6.34
CA GLY A 322 -11.63 17.94 5.04
C GLY A 322 -10.71 17.67 3.87
N LEU A 323 -9.41 17.97 4.01
CA LEU A 323 -8.40 17.69 2.98
C LEU A 323 -8.24 16.18 2.76
N LEU A 324 -8.17 15.39 3.83
CA LEU A 324 -8.20 13.92 3.75
C LEU A 324 -9.48 13.44 3.04
N GLY A 325 -10.63 14.03 3.36
CA GLY A 325 -11.87 13.72 2.68
C GLY A 325 -11.84 14.00 1.17
N VAL A 326 -11.25 15.12 0.75
CA VAL A 326 -11.04 15.42 -0.67
C VAL A 326 -10.12 14.37 -1.30
N LEU A 327 -9.00 14.03 -0.64
CA LEU A 327 -8.07 13.02 -1.13
C LEU A 327 -8.75 11.65 -1.30
N LEU A 328 -9.47 11.17 -0.28
CA LEU A 328 -10.20 9.90 -0.34
C LEU A 328 -11.27 9.89 -1.43
N THR A 329 -11.98 11.02 -1.61
CA THR A 329 -12.97 11.16 -2.69
C THR A 329 -12.30 11.07 -4.06
N LEU A 330 -11.16 11.74 -4.26
CA LEU A 330 -10.40 11.68 -5.51
C LEU A 330 -9.84 10.28 -5.76
N LEU A 331 -9.27 9.63 -4.75
CA LEU A 331 -8.79 8.26 -4.84
C LEU A 331 -9.89 7.31 -5.31
N TRP A 332 -11.11 7.49 -4.82
CA TRP A 332 -12.23 6.63 -5.20
C TRP A 332 -12.83 6.96 -6.58
N THR A 333 -12.91 8.24 -6.95
CA THR A 333 -13.73 8.66 -8.11
C THR A 333 -12.93 8.93 -9.38
N VAL A 334 -11.63 9.24 -9.27
CA VAL A 334 -10.81 9.73 -10.40
C VAL A 334 -9.53 8.92 -10.62
N THR A 335 -9.20 7.96 -9.70
CA THR A 335 -7.99 7.16 -9.83
C THR A 335 -8.31 5.68 -10.01
N ASP A 336 -7.33 4.94 -10.51
CA ASP A 336 -7.38 3.50 -10.68
C ASP A 336 -6.80 2.73 -9.48
N HIS A 337 -6.64 3.40 -8.33
CA HIS A 337 -6.28 2.76 -7.07
C HIS A 337 -7.47 1.98 -6.49
N VAL A 338 -7.82 0.87 -7.14
CA VAL A 338 -9.04 0.09 -6.85
C VAL A 338 -9.18 -0.33 -5.39
N PHE A 339 -8.06 -0.52 -4.68
CA PHE A 339 -8.06 -0.86 -3.26
C PHE A 339 -8.30 0.34 -2.33
N ALA A 340 -8.32 1.56 -2.85
CA ALA A 340 -8.78 2.75 -2.12
C ALA A 340 -10.26 3.05 -2.34
N HIS A 341 -10.94 2.33 -3.24
CA HIS A 341 -12.34 2.55 -3.56
C HIS A 341 -13.27 2.08 -2.43
N ALA A 342 -14.51 2.57 -2.44
CA ALA A 342 -15.52 2.30 -1.40
C ALA A 342 -14.97 2.50 0.02
N ASN A 343 -14.23 3.60 0.23
CA ASN A 343 -13.56 3.89 1.48
C ASN A 343 -14.55 4.47 2.50
N GLU A 344 -14.84 3.69 3.53
CA GLU A 344 -15.79 4.04 4.59
C GLU A 344 -15.24 5.11 5.56
N ASN A 345 -13.93 5.41 5.50
CA ASN A 345 -13.35 6.54 6.24
C ASN A 345 -13.89 7.89 5.76
N LEU A 346 -14.59 7.94 4.61
CA LEU A 346 -15.33 9.11 4.17
C LEU A 346 -16.50 9.49 5.09
N LEU A 347 -16.96 8.59 5.95
CA LEU A 347 -17.89 8.94 7.03
C LEU A 347 -17.23 9.83 8.09
N LEU A 348 -15.93 9.67 8.29
CA LEU A 348 -15.11 10.37 9.30
C LEU A 348 -14.43 11.61 8.70
N PHE A 349 -13.77 11.40 7.57
CA PHE A 349 -13.03 12.41 6.81
C PHE A 349 -13.73 12.63 5.47
N ASN A 350 -14.47 13.72 5.34
CA ASN A 350 -15.17 14.04 4.09
C ASN A 350 -14.99 15.51 3.71
N PRO A 351 -15.16 15.88 2.42
CA PRO A 351 -14.94 17.25 1.95
C PRO A 351 -15.78 18.30 2.65
N LEU A 352 -16.93 17.92 3.24
CA LEU A 352 -17.84 18.85 3.91
C LEU A 352 -17.25 19.48 5.17
N TRP A 353 -16.17 18.89 5.74
CA TRP A 353 -15.40 19.53 6.80
C TRP A 353 -14.80 20.86 6.34
N LEU A 354 -14.45 21.04 5.05
CA LEU A 354 -13.98 22.32 4.51
C LEU A 354 -15.11 23.38 4.45
N VAL A 355 -16.35 22.94 4.24
CA VAL A 355 -17.52 23.83 4.32
C VAL A 355 -17.71 24.30 5.76
N LEU A 356 -17.62 23.37 6.74
CA LEU A 356 -17.69 23.73 8.15
C LEU A 356 -16.53 24.65 8.56
N LEU A 357 -15.31 24.48 8.00
CA LEU A 357 -14.15 25.32 8.31
C LEU A 357 -14.43 26.81 8.10
N VAL A 358 -15.09 27.15 7.00
CA VAL A 358 -15.45 28.55 6.70
C VAL A 358 -16.38 29.14 7.76
N MET A 359 -17.20 28.31 8.40
CA MET A 359 -18.16 28.75 9.44
C MET A 359 -17.54 28.68 10.86
N ILE A 360 -16.68 27.70 11.14
CA ILE A 360 -16.15 27.46 12.48
C ILE A 360 -15.09 28.49 12.89
N ILE A 361 -14.25 28.93 11.95
CA ILE A 361 -13.23 29.94 12.24
C ILE A 361 -13.86 31.26 12.73
N PRO A 362 -14.81 31.89 12.03
CA PRO A 362 -15.47 33.09 12.51
C PRO A 362 -16.26 32.86 13.83
N ALA A 363 -16.87 31.67 13.95
CA ALA A 363 -17.63 31.34 15.18
C ALA A 363 -16.74 31.30 16.41
N LEU A 364 -15.58 30.64 16.32
CA LEU A 364 -14.61 30.58 17.42
C LEU A 364 -13.95 31.92 17.69
N TRP A 365 -13.66 32.69 16.64
CA TRP A 365 -13.05 34.02 16.77
C TRP A 365 -13.96 35.01 17.50
N THR A 366 -15.25 34.99 17.21
CA THR A 366 -16.25 35.89 17.82
C THR A 366 -16.84 35.36 19.13
N GLY A 367 -16.69 34.04 19.39
CA GLY A 367 -17.37 33.36 20.49
C GLY A 367 -18.87 33.16 20.25
N ARG A 368 -19.35 33.32 18.99
CA ARG A 368 -20.75 33.23 18.58
C ARG A 368 -20.90 32.32 17.36
N ALA A 369 -21.78 31.33 17.44
CA ALA A 369 -22.05 30.41 16.34
C ALA A 369 -23.38 30.67 15.69
N SER A 370 -23.41 30.77 14.36
CA SER A 370 -24.67 30.85 13.60
C SER A 370 -25.44 29.52 13.71
N ARG A 371 -26.72 29.56 13.45
CA ARG A 371 -27.61 28.38 13.44
C ARG A 371 -27.12 27.35 12.41
N ASN A 372 -26.64 27.80 11.26
CA ASN A 372 -26.14 26.93 10.22
C ASN A 372 -24.84 26.25 10.65
N ALA A 373 -23.86 26.95 11.24
CA ALA A 373 -22.63 26.36 11.75
C ALA A 373 -22.89 25.23 12.77
N ARG A 374 -23.88 25.46 13.69
CA ARG A 374 -24.30 24.42 14.65
C ARG A 374 -24.90 23.20 13.97
N ARG A 375 -25.77 23.39 12.97
CA ARG A 375 -26.39 22.30 12.21
C ARG A 375 -25.38 21.51 11.41
N TRP A 376 -24.46 22.19 10.74
CA TRP A 376 -23.38 21.53 9.99
C TRP A 376 -22.46 20.73 10.90
N ALA A 377 -22.00 21.28 12.03
CA ALA A 377 -21.18 20.57 12.98
C ALA A 377 -21.88 19.33 13.55
N PHE A 378 -23.18 19.45 13.88
CA PHE A 378 -23.98 18.31 14.33
C PHE A 378 -24.14 17.25 13.23
N ALA A 379 -24.44 17.65 12.00
CA ALA A 379 -24.61 16.73 10.88
C ALA A 379 -23.34 15.94 10.57
N LEU A 380 -22.17 16.59 10.60
CA LEU A 380 -20.88 15.93 10.38
C LEU A 380 -20.51 14.97 11.54
N ALA A 381 -20.80 15.35 12.78
CA ALA A 381 -20.59 14.45 13.92
C ALA A 381 -21.55 13.25 13.87
N ALA A 382 -22.81 13.47 13.48
CA ALA A 382 -23.77 12.39 13.26
C ALA A 382 -23.35 11.47 12.12
N LEU A 383 -22.85 12.02 11.01
CA LEU A 383 -22.28 11.23 9.91
C LEU A 383 -21.09 10.39 10.39
N ALA A 384 -20.16 10.97 11.16
CA ALA A 384 -19.04 10.24 11.74
C ALA A 384 -19.50 9.13 12.70
N ALA A 385 -20.56 9.35 13.46
CA ALA A 385 -21.13 8.36 14.37
C ALA A 385 -21.80 7.18 13.63
N LEU A 386 -22.13 7.32 12.34
CA LEU A 386 -22.59 6.18 11.55
C LEU A 386 -21.50 5.12 11.34
N ALA A 387 -20.22 5.49 11.38
CA ALA A 387 -19.14 4.53 11.18
C ALA A 387 -19.18 3.38 12.21
N PRO A 388 -19.13 3.61 13.54
CA PRO A 388 -19.22 2.51 14.51
C PRO A 388 -20.62 1.84 14.50
N VAL A 389 -21.69 2.58 14.17
CA VAL A 389 -23.03 1.99 14.04
C VAL A 389 -23.07 0.99 12.88
N ALA A 390 -22.48 1.33 11.72
CA ALA A 390 -22.39 0.42 10.58
C ALA A 390 -21.67 -0.89 10.92
N HIS A 391 -20.60 -0.83 11.72
CA HIS A 391 -19.94 -2.03 12.25
C HIS A 391 -20.84 -2.85 13.19
N LEU A 392 -21.54 -2.16 14.11
CA LEU A 392 -22.43 -2.83 15.07
C LEU A 392 -23.55 -3.61 14.38
N VAL A 393 -24.11 -3.04 13.31
CA VAL A 393 -25.18 -3.69 12.53
C VAL A 393 -24.65 -4.51 11.33
N ARG A 394 -23.35 -4.75 11.26
CA ARG A 394 -22.67 -5.55 10.23
C ARG A 394 -22.89 -5.07 8.78
N LEU A 395 -23.09 -3.78 8.59
CA LEU A 395 -23.15 -3.13 7.27
C LEU A 395 -21.76 -2.74 6.75
N SER A 396 -20.79 -2.50 7.66
CA SER A 396 -19.40 -2.22 7.33
C SER A 396 -18.62 -3.52 7.16
N ALA A 397 -17.81 -3.57 6.11
CA ALA A 397 -16.83 -4.63 5.89
C ALA A 397 -15.38 -4.11 5.99
N GLN A 398 -15.19 -2.80 6.09
CA GLN A 398 -13.86 -2.21 6.19
C GLN A 398 -13.32 -2.30 7.63
N VAL A 399 -12.09 -2.78 7.81
CA VAL A 399 -11.44 -2.84 9.13
C VAL A 399 -10.78 -1.50 9.43
N ASN A 400 -11.51 -0.56 10.05
CA ASN A 400 -11.04 0.82 10.30
C ASN A 400 -11.30 1.30 11.74
N TYR A 401 -11.40 0.38 12.71
CA TYR A 401 -11.61 0.73 14.14
C TYR A 401 -10.60 1.74 14.70
N PRO A 402 -9.27 1.66 14.38
CA PRO A 402 -8.31 2.65 14.85
C PRO A 402 -8.58 4.05 14.31
N VAL A 403 -9.02 4.15 13.05
CA VAL A 403 -9.36 5.44 12.41
C VAL A 403 -10.63 6.04 13.03
N ILE A 404 -11.64 5.21 13.30
CA ILE A 404 -12.86 5.64 14.03
C ILE A 404 -12.49 6.17 15.42
N ALA A 405 -11.64 5.45 16.14
CA ALA A 405 -11.21 5.82 17.49
C ALA A 405 -10.46 7.18 17.52
N LEU A 406 -9.70 7.48 16.47
CA LEU A 406 -9.02 8.77 16.33
C LEU A 406 -9.98 9.91 15.96
N ALA A 407 -10.89 9.69 15.01
CA ALA A 407 -11.61 10.78 14.35
C ALA A 407 -12.97 11.09 14.98
N LEU A 408 -13.67 10.10 15.53
CA LEU A 408 -15.02 10.30 16.09
C LEU A 408 -15.03 11.19 17.35
N PRO A 409 -14.14 11.02 18.37
CA PRO A 409 -14.17 11.87 19.55
C PRO A 409 -13.98 13.37 19.24
N PRO A 410 -13.01 13.79 18.39
CA PRO A 410 -12.87 15.17 17.97
C PRO A 410 -14.12 15.70 17.21
N ALA A 411 -14.75 14.89 16.37
CA ALA A 411 -15.96 15.29 15.66
C ALA A 411 -17.12 15.62 16.62
N LEU A 412 -17.32 14.77 17.62
CA LEU A 412 -18.32 14.99 18.67
C LEU A 412 -17.99 16.24 19.52
N ALA A 413 -16.72 16.44 19.87
CA ALA A 413 -16.26 17.61 20.61
C ALA A 413 -16.51 18.91 19.83
N ILE A 414 -16.24 18.94 18.52
CA ILE A 414 -16.53 20.09 17.65
C ILE A 414 -18.02 20.41 17.65
N ALA A 415 -18.88 19.40 17.48
CA ALA A 415 -20.32 19.60 17.53
C ALA A 415 -20.77 20.16 18.89
N TRP A 416 -20.23 19.63 19.99
CA TRP A 416 -20.51 20.14 21.33
C TRP A 416 -20.04 21.59 21.52
N VAL A 417 -18.82 21.94 21.08
CA VAL A 417 -18.29 23.31 21.14
C VAL A 417 -19.20 24.27 20.42
N MET A 418 -19.66 23.94 19.20
CA MET A 418 -20.53 24.80 18.42
C MET A 418 -21.88 25.07 19.09
N GLN A 419 -22.38 24.13 19.92
CA GLN A 419 -23.61 24.36 20.71
C GLN A 419 -23.37 25.28 21.93
N ARG A 420 -22.16 25.32 22.45
CA ARG A 420 -21.78 26.12 23.64
C ARG A 420 -21.47 27.59 23.33
N LEU A 421 -21.06 27.90 22.12
CA LEU A 421 -20.84 29.29 21.70
C LEU A 421 -22.15 30.08 21.74
N GLY A 422 -22.08 31.39 22.01
CA GLY A 422 -23.24 32.26 22.01
C GLY A 422 -24.01 32.27 20.68
N PRO A 423 -25.27 32.75 20.65
CA PRO A 423 -26.01 32.89 19.39
C PRO A 423 -25.31 33.93 18.49
N GLY A 424 -25.05 33.54 17.24
CA GLY A 424 -24.59 34.45 16.19
C GLY A 424 -25.81 35.09 15.51
N GLU A 425 -25.67 36.31 15.05
CA GLU A 425 -26.69 36.97 14.22
C GLU A 425 -26.89 36.18 12.92
N ALA A 426 -28.13 36.09 12.46
CA ALA A 426 -28.38 35.55 11.13
C ALA A 426 -27.72 36.48 10.09
N PRO A 427 -27.08 35.96 9.01
CA PRO A 427 -26.69 36.83 7.92
C PRO A 427 -27.93 37.55 7.38
N ALA A 428 -27.83 38.89 7.29
CA ALA A 428 -28.87 39.75 6.71
C ALA A 428 -29.13 39.38 5.25
#